data_ebf763cf7b0d04e0e18aba27eea221c9
#
_entry.id   ebf763cf7b0d04e0e18aba27eea221c9
#
_cell.length_a   1.000
_cell.length_b   1.000
_cell.length_c   1.000
_cell.angle_alpha   90.00
_cell.angle_beta   90.00
_cell.angle_gamma   90.00
#
_symmetry.space_group_name_H-M   'P 1'
#
loop_
_entity.id
_entity.type
_entity.pdbx_description
1 polymer ?
#
loop_
_entity_poly.entity_id
_entity_poly.type
_entity_poly.pdbx_seq_one_letter_code
_entity_poly.pdbx_strand_id
1 'polypeptide(L)'
;MPPSTTFARQFGAQFTEVEVDIETGQIKLLDFICVQDSGTVVNPQVLKNQVIGAAICGSGFAIYEHMIFDENTGALKNGNLLDYKLLRCADFPHTAKVIFVEDPDPVGPFGARGAGESPIAAGISAVAQAVYNATGVWVDMPMTPERVVTAIKAAHA
;
A
#
# COMPACT_ATOMS: atom_id res chain seq x y z
N MET A 1 -24.60 0.53 28.12
CA MET A 1 -24.97 1.07 26.82
C MET A 1 -25.54 -0.07 25.98
N PRO A 2 -26.67 0.10 25.28
CA PRO A 2 -27.10 -0.92 24.31
C PRO A 2 -25.98 -1.08 23.25
N PRO A 3 -25.76 -2.29 22.72
CA PRO A 3 -24.80 -2.47 21.65
C PRO A 3 -25.21 -1.59 20.47
N SER A 4 -24.32 -0.71 20.03
CA SER A 4 -24.52 0.08 18.82
C SER A 4 -24.61 -0.88 17.65
N THR A 5 -25.69 -0.87 16.92
CA THR A 5 -25.82 -1.60 15.63
C THR A 5 -25.15 -0.83 14.49
N THR A 6 -24.61 0.34 14.78
CA THR A 6 -23.95 1.22 13.79
C THR A 6 -22.45 1.01 13.87
N PHE A 7 -21.85 0.60 12.76
CA PHE A 7 -20.40 0.45 12.65
C PHE A 7 -19.81 1.70 12.01
N ALA A 8 -18.83 2.30 12.67
CA ALA A 8 -18.02 3.35 12.10
C ALA A 8 -17.11 2.75 11.00
N ARG A 9 -17.38 3.06 9.74
CA ARG A 9 -16.60 2.57 8.60
C ARG A 9 -15.70 3.67 8.10
N GLN A 10 -14.46 3.27 7.80
CA GLN A 10 -13.49 4.13 7.13
C GLN A 10 -13.55 3.89 5.63
N PHE A 11 -13.23 4.92 4.85
CA PHE A 11 -13.11 4.81 3.41
C PHE A 11 -11.81 5.46 2.97
N GLY A 12 -11.21 4.90 1.94
CA GLY A 12 -10.02 5.46 1.34
C GLY A 12 -9.88 5.05 -0.11
N ALA A 13 -9.22 5.91 -0.88
CA ALA A 13 -8.80 5.63 -2.24
C ALA A 13 -7.36 6.09 -2.39
N GLN A 14 -6.56 5.33 -3.12
CA GLN A 14 -5.18 5.70 -3.39
C GLN A 14 -4.88 5.58 -4.87
N PHE A 15 -4.03 6.48 -5.34
CA PHE A 15 -3.59 6.57 -6.72
C PHE A 15 -2.09 6.73 -6.73
N THR A 16 -1.41 6.02 -7.62
CA THR A 16 0.03 6.14 -7.78
C THR A 16 0.41 6.18 -9.24
N GLU A 17 1.47 6.89 -9.53
CA GLU A 17 2.18 6.86 -10.80
C GLU A 17 3.45 6.04 -10.62
N VAL A 18 3.74 5.15 -11.57
CA VAL A 18 4.92 4.29 -11.56
C VAL A 18 5.68 4.38 -12.87
N GLU A 19 6.98 4.18 -12.78
CA GLU A 19 7.85 3.87 -13.90
C GLU A 19 8.30 2.42 -13.76
N VAL A 20 8.16 1.63 -14.81
CA VAL A 20 8.60 0.23 -14.84
C VAL A 20 9.68 0.08 -15.90
N ASP A 21 10.86 -0.33 -15.46
CA ASP A 21 11.93 -0.73 -16.37
C ASP A 21 11.63 -2.15 -16.89
N ILE A 22 11.29 -2.27 -18.16
CA ILE A 22 10.89 -3.55 -18.77
C ILE A 22 12.05 -4.52 -18.96
N GLU A 23 13.30 -4.04 -18.94
CA GLU A 23 14.50 -4.89 -19.08
C GLU A 23 14.91 -5.48 -17.72
N THR A 24 14.86 -4.68 -16.68
CA THR A 24 15.28 -5.08 -15.32
C THR A 24 14.13 -5.49 -14.41
N GLY A 25 12.90 -5.08 -14.72
CA GLY A 25 11.71 -5.28 -13.89
C GLY A 25 11.63 -4.35 -12.68
N GLN A 26 12.49 -3.36 -12.58
CA GLN A 26 12.45 -2.41 -11.47
C GLN A 26 11.21 -1.53 -11.56
N ILE A 27 10.52 -1.39 -10.44
CA ILE A 27 9.38 -0.49 -10.26
C ILE A 27 9.84 0.71 -9.44
N LYS A 28 9.58 1.92 -9.95
CA LYS A 28 9.82 3.17 -9.25
C LYS A 28 8.50 3.90 -9.04
N LEU A 29 8.21 4.26 -7.79
CA LEU A 29 7.05 5.08 -7.45
C LEU A 29 7.38 6.55 -7.73
N LEU A 30 6.64 7.19 -8.64
CA LEU A 30 6.87 8.57 -9.06
C LEU A 30 6.02 9.58 -8.29
N ASP A 31 4.74 9.28 -8.09
CA ASP A 31 3.83 10.11 -7.28
C ASP A 31 2.81 9.23 -6.55
N PHE A 32 2.25 9.76 -5.46
CA PHE A 32 1.28 9.04 -4.65
C PHE A 32 0.23 10.00 -4.07
N ILE A 33 -1.04 9.68 -4.25
CA ILE A 33 -2.15 10.44 -3.71
C ILE A 33 -3.02 9.52 -2.87
N CYS A 34 -3.18 9.88 -1.59
CA CYS A 34 -4.05 9.18 -0.66
C CYS A 34 -5.26 10.05 -0.34
N VAL A 35 -6.44 9.53 -0.56
CA VAL A 35 -7.70 10.15 -0.12
C VAL A 35 -8.22 9.32 1.04
N GLN A 36 -8.48 9.92 2.19
CA GLN A 36 -8.88 9.22 3.41
C GLN A 36 -10.07 9.90 4.07
N ASP A 37 -11.11 9.14 4.34
CA ASP A 37 -12.20 9.49 5.24
C ASP A 37 -12.02 8.75 6.57
N SER A 38 -11.77 9.52 7.62
CA SER A 38 -11.68 9.05 9.00
C SER A 38 -12.63 9.85 9.92
N GLY A 39 -13.72 10.36 9.36
CA GLY A 39 -14.61 11.28 10.06
C GLY A 39 -13.94 12.62 10.32
N THR A 40 -14.20 13.22 11.48
CA THR A 40 -13.55 14.48 11.87
C THR A 40 -12.04 14.28 12.06
N VAL A 41 -11.24 15.10 11.41
CA VAL A 41 -9.77 15.08 11.54
C VAL A 41 -9.34 15.84 12.80
N VAL A 42 -9.04 15.12 13.86
CA VAL A 42 -8.65 15.71 15.16
C VAL A 42 -7.24 16.31 15.09
N ASN A 43 -6.31 15.63 14.43
CA ASN A 43 -4.95 16.12 14.24
C ASN A 43 -4.47 15.82 12.81
N PRO A 44 -4.53 16.82 11.91
CA PRO A 44 -4.19 16.61 10.50
C PRO A 44 -2.75 16.12 10.27
N GLN A 45 -1.79 16.61 11.05
CA GLN A 45 -0.40 16.23 10.87
C GLN A 45 -0.14 14.78 11.25
N VAL A 46 -0.67 14.33 12.38
CA VAL A 46 -0.52 12.95 12.84
C VAL A 46 -1.27 12.00 11.90
N LEU A 47 -2.48 12.36 11.50
CA LEU A 47 -3.26 11.55 10.55
C LEU A 47 -2.57 11.46 9.18
N LYS A 48 -2.00 12.57 8.68
CA LYS A 48 -1.22 12.57 7.44
C LYS A 48 -0.04 11.59 7.52
N ASN A 49 0.72 11.62 8.61
CA ASN A 49 1.84 10.71 8.81
C ASN A 49 1.39 9.24 8.86
N GLN A 50 0.26 8.97 9.51
CA GLN A 50 -0.29 7.62 9.56
C GLN A 50 -0.69 7.11 8.18
N VAL A 51 -1.37 7.94 7.38
CA VAL A 51 -1.79 7.58 6.02
C VAL A 51 -0.60 7.36 5.09
N ILE A 52 0.42 8.21 5.15
CA ILE A 52 1.66 8.05 4.37
C ILE A 52 2.40 6.78 4.80
N GLY A 53 2.56 6.54 6.10
CA GLY A 53 3.20 5.33 6.62
C GLY A 53 2.49 4.06 6.16
N ALA A 54 1.16 4.06 6.18
CA ALA A 54 0.35 2.95 5.68
C ALA A 54 0.50 2.74 4.15
N ALA A 55 0.57 3.83 3.38
CA ALA A 55 0.84 3.75 1.93
C ALA A 55 2.22 3.17 1.63
N ILE A 56 3.24 3.54 2.41
CA ILE A 56 4.60 2.95 2.32
C ILE A 56 4.54 1.45 2.61
N CYS A 57 3.88 1.02 3.70
CA CYS A 57 3.73 -0.40 4.03
C CYS A 57 2.99 -1.15 2.91
N GLY A 58 1.87 -0.63 2.42
CA GLY A 58 1.11 -1.24 1.32
C GLY A 58 1.93 -1.38 0.04
N SER A 59 2.71 -0.35 -0.30
CA SER A 59 3.63 -0.40 -1.45
C SER A 59 4.74 -1.44 -1.24
N GLY A 60 5.25 -1.58 -0.02
CA GLY A 60 6.22 -2.61 0.36
C GLY A 60 5.69 -4.01 0.14
N PHE A 61 4.46 -4.29 0.59
CA PHE A 61 3.79 -5.59 0.35
C PHE A 61 3.58 -5.87 -1.13
N ALA A 62 3.26 -4.85 -1.92
CA ALA A 62 3.07 -5.03 -3.35
C ALA A 62 4.37 -5.35 -4.09
N ILE A 63 5.52 -4.76 -3.70
CA ILE A 63 6.75 -4.78 -4.49
C ILE A 63 7.79 -5.76 -3.93
N TYR A 64 8.02 -5.80 -2.59
CA TYR A 64 9.21 -6.45 -2.02
C TYR A 64 8.92 -7.53 -0.98
N GLU A 65 7.89 -7.34 -0.13
CA GLU A 65 7.75 -8.11 1.09
C GLU A 65 7.25 -9.53 0.82
N HIS A 66 8.07 -10.51 1.15
CA HIS A 66 7.76 -11.92 0.95
C HIS A 66 8.34 -12.77 2.08
N MET A 67 7.49 -13.42 2.85
CA MET A 67 7.91 -14.44 3.81
C MET A 67 8.18 -15.77 3.09
N ILE A 68 9.40 -16.29 3.25
CA ILE A 68 9.84 -17.55 2.63
C ILE A 68 9.93 -18.60 3.72
N PHE A 69 9.08 -19.61 3.63
CA PHE A 69 9.05 -20.71 4.57
C PHE A 69 9.76 -21.95 3.98
N ASP A 70 10.38 -22.73 4.85
CA ASP A 70 10.85 -24.05 4.51
C ASP A 70 9.66 -25.01 4.41
N GLU A 71 9.50 -25.67 3.27
CA GLU A 71 8.34 -26.52 3.00
C GLU A 71 8.27 -27.77 3.90
N ASN A 72 9.42 -28.24 4.39
CA ASN A 72 9.48 -29.45 5.22
C ASN A 72 9.31 -29.18 6.71
N THR A 73 9.80 -28.02 7.17
CA THR A 73 9.87 -27.70 8.60
C THR A 73 8.92 -26.58 9.02
N GLY A 74 8.41 -25.79 8.08
CA GLY A 74 7.63 -24.58 8.34
C GLY A 74 8.46 -23.42 8.90
N ALA A 75 9.79 -23.56 8.97
CA ALA A 75 10.65 -22.51 9.49
C ALA A 75 10.75 -21.32 8.51
N LEU A 76 10.67 -20.08 9.04
CA LEU A 76 10.85 -18.86 8.26
C LEU A 76 12.34 -18.71 7.90
N LYS A 77 12.66 -18.73 6.60
CA LYS A 77 14.04 -18.63 6.09
C LYS A 77 14.61 -17.23 6.09
N ASN A 78 13.79 -16.22 5.88
CA ASN A 78 14.18 -14.81 5.76
C ASN A 78 13.62 -13.93 6.88
N GLY A 79 13.55 -14.43 8.10
CA GLY A 79 13.05 -13.71 9.29
C GLY A 79 14.02 -12.64 9.84
N ASN A 80 14.70 -11.91 8.97
CA ASN A 80 15.66 -10.86 9.35
C ASN A 80 15.62 -9.72 8.33
N LEU A 81 16.07 -8.52 8.72
CA LEU A 81 16.03 -7.32 7.84
C LEU A 81 17.08 -7.31 6.72
N LEU A 82 17.97 -8.29 6.67
CA LEU A 82 18.90 -8.44 5.56
C LEU A 82 18.21 -9.06 4.33
N ASP A 83 17.40 -10.09 4.55
CA ASP A 83 16.75 -10.88 3.50
C ASP A 83 15.28 -10.52 3.30
N TYR A 84 14.57 -10.12 4.38
CA TYR A 84 13.21 -9.58 4.28
C TYR A 84 13.28 -8.11 3.90
N LYS A 85 12.97 -7.81 2.64
CA LYS A 85 13.10 -6.46 2.09
C LYS A 85 11.91 -5.59 2.45
N LEU A 86 12.19 -4.43 3.04
CA LEU A 86 11.21 -3.37 3.30
C LEU A 86 11.41 -2.22 2.31
N LEU A 87 10.33 -1.52 1.98
CA LEU A 87 10.39 -0.27 1.25
C LEU A 87 11.09 0.80 2.13
N ARG A 88 12.07 1.49 1.57
CA ARG A 88 12.80 2.55 2.27
C ARG A 88 12.19 3.91 1.98
N CYS A 89 12.46 4.89 2.83
CA CYS A 89 12.01 6.28 2.59
C CYS A 89 12.50 6.84 1.25
N ALA A 90 13.65 6.37 0.74
CA ALA A 90 14.18 6.78 -0.56
C ALA A 90 13.43 6.18 -1.76
N ASP A 91 12.69 5.11 -1.53
CA ASP A 91 11.94 4.39 -2.57
C ASP A 91 10.50 4.92 -2.71
N PHE A 92 10.06 5.80 -1.79
CA PHE A 92 8.72 6.39 -1.80
C PHE A 92 8.77 7.88 -2.21
N PRO A 93 7.82 8.37 -3.03
CA PRO A 93 7.86 9.73 -3.55
C PRO A 93 7.68 10.79 -2.44
N HIS A 94 8.58 11.76 -2.42
CA HIS A 94 8.49 12.91 -1.49
C HIS A 94 7.30 13.83 -1.79
N THR A 95 6.72 13.73 -2.98
CA THR A 95 5.56 14.48 -3.45
C THR A 95 4.24 13.92 -2.98
N ALA A 96 4.25 12.80 -2.24
CA ALA A 96 3.04 12.13 -1.76
C ALA A 96 2.08 13.09 -1.06
N LYS A 97 0.81 13.09 -1.49
CA LYS A 97 -0.25 13.96 -0.99
C LYS A 97 -1.30 13.17 -0.24
N VAL A 98 -1.81 13.77 0.82
CA VAL A 98 -2.96 13.23 1.56
C VAL A 98 -4.09 14.26 1.51
N ILE A 99 -5.26 13.81 1.10
CA ILE A 99 -6.50 14.57 1.06
C ILE A 99 -7.45 13.94 2.06
N PHE A 100 -7.96 14.73 2.99
CA PHE A 100 -8.96 14.28 3.93
C PHE A 100 -10.35 14.61 3.42
N VAL A 101 -11.23 13.60 3.48
CA VAL A 101 -12.67 13.79 3.35
C VAL A 101 -13.22 13.72 4.77
N GLU A 102 -13.83 14.81 5.23
CA GLU A 102 -14.37 14.88 6.58
C GLU A 102 -15.89 14.70 6.54
N ASP A 103 -16.33 13.47 6.82
CA ASP A 103 -17.73 13.14 7.06
C ASP A 103 -17.87 12.69 8.51
N PRO A 104 -18.28 13.58 9.44
CA PRO A 104 -18.30 13.28 10.87
C PRO A 104 -19.14 12.05 11.21
N ASP A 105 -18.55 11.15 11.98
CA ASP A 105 -19.23 9.93 12.42
C ASP A 105 -20.25 10.24 13.53
N PRO A 106 -21.50 9.75 13.42
CA PRO A 106 -22.51 10.04 14.42
C PRO A 106 -22.30 9.34 15.78
N VAL A 107 -21.42 8.32 15.83
CA VAL A 107 -21.15 7.50 17.02
C VAL A 107 -19.76 7.75 17.60
N GLY A 108 -18.80 8.06 16.74
CA GLY A 108 -17.40 8.26 17.12
C GLY A 108 -17.20 9.52 18.00
N PRO A 109 -16.22 9.50 18.91
CA PRO A 109 -15.93 10.65 19.76
C PRO A 109 -15.54 11.85 18.88
N PHE A 110 -16.22 12.97 19.10
CA PHE A 110 -16.08 14.21 18.29
C PHE A 110 -16.30 14.01 16.77
N GLY A 111 -17.00 12.94 16.38
CA GLY A 111 -17.17 12.60 14.96
C GLY A 111 -15.98 11.92 14.30
N ALA A 112 -14.95 11.56 15.05
CA ALA A 112 -13.78 10.87 14.52
C ALA A 112 -13.99 9.36 14.38
N ARG A 113 -13.31 8.76 13.40
CA ARG A 113 -13.16 7.31 13.22
C ARG A 113 -11.70 6.90 13.39
N GLY A 114 -11.44 5.62 13.62
CA GLY A 114 -10.08 5.10 13.62
C GLY A 114 -9.42 5.27 12.23
N ALA A 115 -8.09 5.33 12.16
CA ALA A 115 -7.34 5.50 10.92
C ALA A 115 -5.99 4.75 10.94
N GLY A 116 -5.90 3.65 11.71
CA GLY A 116 -4.63 2.96 11.91
C GLY A 116 -4.12 2.27 10.66
N GLU A 117 -4.86 1.30 10.14
CA GLU A 117 -4.38 0.39 9.08
C GLU A 117 -5.21 0.43 7.78
N SER A 118 -6.36 1.09 7.80
CA SER A 118 -7.23 1.15 6.62
C SER A 118 -6.54 1.63 5.33
N PRO A 119 -5.56 2.54 5.36
CA PRO A 119 -4.90 2.98 4.14
C PRO A 119 -3.93 1.96 3.53
N ILE A 120 -3.54 0.89 4.25
CA ILE A 120 -2.57 -0.11 3.74
C ILE A 120 -3.14 -0.84 2.51
N ALA A 121 -4.36 -1.35 2.62
CA ALA A 121 -4.97 -2.16 1.56
C ALA A 121 -5.13 -1.39 0.24
N ALA A 122 -5.51 -0.12 0.31
CA ALA A 122 -5.63 0.73 -0.87
C ALA A 122 -4.28 0.98 -1.56
N GLY A 123 -3.18 1.07 -0.78
CA GLY A 123 -1.82 1.20 -1.30
C GLY A 123 -1.37 -0.01 -2.12
N ILE A 124 -1.64 -1.21 -1.62
CA ILE A 124 -1.33 -2.45 -2.33
C ILE A 124 -2.00 -2.46 -3.71
N SER A 125 -3.31 -2.20 -3.73
CA SER A 125 -4.12 -2.23 -4.95
C SER A 125 -3.71 -1.14 -5.95
N ALA A 126 -3.40 0.06 -5.46
CA ALA A 126 -2.98 1.17 -6.31
C ALA A 126 -1.68 0.85 -7.06
N VAL A 127 -0.68 0.28 -6.36
CA VAL A 127 0.59 -0.10 -6.99
C VAL A 127 0.39 -1.22 -8.01
N ALA A 128 -0.37 -2.26 -7.67
CA ALA A 128 -0.63 -3.37 -8.58
C ALA A 128 -1.32 -2.90 -9.88
N GLN A 129 -2.33 -2.03 -9.75
CA GLN A 129 -3.04 -1.47 -10.90
C GLN A 129 -2.16 -0.56 -11.74
N ALA A 130 -1.29 0.25 -11.10
CA ALA A 130 -0.38 1.13 -11.81
C ALA A 130 0.65 0.33 -12.63
N VAL A 131 1.21 -0.74 -12.08
CA VAL A 131 2.11 -1.65 -12.80
C VAL A 131 1.40 -2.31 -13.97
N TYR A 132 0.17 -2.80 -13.79
CA TYR A 132 -0.63 -3.33 -14.87
C TYR A 132 -0.85 -2.28 -15.99
N ASN A 133 -1.21 -1.06 -15.62
CA ASN A 133 -1.43 0.03 -16.60
C ASN A 133 -0.16 0.39 -17.37
N ALA A 134 1.00 0.30 -16.73
CA ALA A 134 2.30 0.61 -17.35
C ALA A 134 2.79 -0.50 -18.28
N THR A 135 2.50 -1.78 -17.96
CA THR A 135 3.07 -2.93 -18.65
C THR A 135 2.07 -3.70 -19.53
N GLY A 136 0.77 -3.51 -19.28
CA GLY A 136 -0.30 -4.34 -19.87
C GLY A 136 -0.37 -5.76 -19.34
N VAL A 137 0.46 -6.11 -18.34
CA VAL A 137 0.59 -7.48 -17.82
C VAL A 137 0.28 -7.51 -16.32
N TRP A 138 -0.52 -8.47 -15.90
CA TRP A 138 -0.77 -8.71 -14.48
C TRP A 138 0.38 -9.49 -13.87
N VAL A 139 0.97 -8.97 -12.80
CA VAL A 139 2.09 -9.59 -12.08
C VAL A 139 1.64 -9.98 -10.68
N ASP A 140 1.89 -11.22 -10.28
CA ASP A 140 1.57 -11.69 -8.93
C ASP A 140 2.49 -11.03 -7.88
N MET A 141 1.88 -10.63 -6.76
CA MET A 141 2.60 -10.02 -5.65
C MET A 141 3.41 -11.04 -4.82
N PRO A 142 4.53 -10.61 -4.24
CA PRO A 142 5.18 -9.33 -4.46
C PRO A 142 5.75 -9.22 -5.88
N MET A 143 5.59 -8.05 -6.51
CA MET A 143 6.03 -7.78 -7.88
C MET A 143 7.54 -7.48 -7.92
N THR A 144 8.33 -8.48 -7.51
CA THR A 144 9.79 -8.37 -7.55
C THR A 144 10.28 -8.20 -8.99
N PRO A 145 11.45 -7.56 -9.20
CA PRO A 145 12.00 -7.36 -10.55
C PRO A 145 12.02 -8.63 -11.41
N GLU A 146 12.40 -9.75 -10.82
CA GLU A 146 12.39 -11.06 -11.50
C GLU A 146 10.99 -11.46 -11.98
N ARG A 147 9.96 -11.31 -11.13
CA ARG A 147 8.57 -11.64 -11.48
C ARG A 147 8.03 -10.74 -12.57
N VAL A 148 8.36 -9.44 -12.50
CA VAL A 148 7.93 -8.45 -13.50
C VAL A 148 8.53 -8.80 -14.87
N VAL A 149 9.85 -9.00 -14.96
CA VAL A 149 10.52 -9.37 -16.23
C VAL A 149 9.96 -10.70 -16.77
N THR A 150 9.77 -11.69 -15.90
CA THR A 150 9.26 -13.00 -16.31
C THR A 150 7.84 -12.89 -16.88
N ALA A 151 6.96 -12.14 -16.22
CA ALA A 151 5.60 -11.93 -16.69
C ALA A 151 5.55 -11.17 -18.03
N ILE A 152 6.36 -10.11 -18.18
CA ILE A 152 6.44 -9.35 -19.43
C ILE A 152 6.94 -10.24 -20.59
N LYS A 153 8.01 -11.00 -20.37
CA LYS A 153 8.53 -11.92 -21.40
C LYS A 153 7.53 -12.99 -21.79
N ALA A 154 6.80 -13.56 -20.84
CA ALA A 154 5.78 -14.57 -21.11
C ALA A 154 4.58 -14.02 -21.90
N ALA A 155 4.24 -12.75 -21.73
CA ALA A 155 3.15 -12.11 -22.47
C ALA A 155 3.52 -11.73 -23.91
N HIS A 156 4.82 -11.62 -24.23
CA HIS A 156 5.32 -11.23 -25.54
C HIS A 156 6.01 -12.40 -26.29
N ALA A 157 5.97 -13.62 -25.75
CA ALA A 157 6.46 -14.83 -26.40
C ALA A 157 5.38 -15.49 -27.26
#